data_0af1e1a05ec03ad4156e5db70c40e77d
#
_entry.id   0af1e1a05ec03ad4156e5db70c40e77d
#
_cell.length_a   1.000
_cell.length_b   1.000
_cell.length_c   1.000
_cell.angle_alpha   90.00
_cell.angle_beta   90.00
_cell.angle_gamma   90.00
#
_symmetry.space_group_name_H-M   'P 1'
#
loop_
_entity.id
_entity.type
_entity.pdbx_description
1 polymer ?
#
loop_
_entity_poly.entity_id
_entity_poly.type
_entity_poly.pdbx_seq_one_letter_code
_entity_poly.pdbx_strand_id
1 'polypeptide(L)'
;YIDGDYLTRYINESDNEYIRRKELTPMDNHCKNIVHIYSSFLWRIPPMREYGSAANSTALQSFLKDCDLAGRGFNSFMREAQVWSSVYGHVWLMVDKPKSNAGTKAEEMAQDIRPYVNIYTPENVLDWKYERTASGRFKLIEMVIKEQVIIKDDSEICFYRKWTEDQVMLYKVIDGDSELVESEDNALGKIPAVFVPAQHSMTRGIGASDLSDAAFMQKAIYQELSEIEQLIRISNHPTLVKSHGTDASAGAGSVINMPDDIDPSLKPYQIQPSGQNLDSVRNAITDKVE
;
A
#
# COMPACT_ATOMS: atom_id res chain seq x y z
N TYR A 1 -5.19 5.74 -3.94
CA TYR A 1 -6.49 5.75 -4.67
C TYR A 1 -7.63 6.25 -3.80
N ILE A 2 -7.79 5.74 -2.57
CA ILE A 2 -8.90 6.13 -1.67
C ILE A 2 -8.96 7.65 -1.48
N ASP A 3 -7.82 8.30 -1.34
CA ASP A 3 -7.71 9.75 -1.18
C ASP A 3 -7.79 10.51 -2.52
N GLY A 4 -7.95 9.81 -3.63
CA GLY A 4 -8.08 10.38 -4.98
C GLY A 4 -6.80 10.98 -5.57
N ASP A 5 -5.63 10.70 -4.99
CA ASP A 5 -4.35 11.29 -5.42
C ASP A 5 -3.94 10.92 -6.83
N TYR A 6 -4.46 9.79 -7.33
CA TYR A 6 -4.20 9.33 -8.70
C TYR A 6 -5.21 9.85 -9.74
N LEU A 7 -6.21 10.64 -9.34
CA LEU A 7 -7.09 11.32 -10.29
C LEU A 7 -6.40 12.53 -10.89
N THR A 8 -6.29 12.55 -12.21
CA THR A 8 -5.75 13.70 -12.93
C THR A 8 -6.78 14.83 -12.93
N ARG A 9 -6.40 16.01 -12.51
CA ARG A 9 -7.24 17.19 -12.57
C ARG A 9 -7.39 17.67 -14.00
N TYR A 10 -8.62 18.03 -14.40
CA TYR A 10 -8.87 18.62 -15.72
C TYR A 10 -8.43 20.09 -15.76
N ILE A 11 -8.03 20.55 -16.93
CA ILE A 11 -7.44 21.91 -17.13
C ILE A 11 -8.37 23.03 -16.63
N ASN A 12 -9.67 22.89 -16.84
CA ASN A 12 -10.67 23.93 -16.50
C ASN A 12 -11.52 23.52 -15.28
N GLU A 13 -11.12 22.54 -14.50
CA GLU A 13 -11.86 22.06 -13.34
C GLU A 13 -11.57 22.96 -12.14
N SER A 14 -12.64 23.47 -11.48
CA SER A 14 -12.51 24.22 -10.24
C SER A 14 -12.05 23.32 -9.07
N ASP A 15 -11.49 23.94 -8.01
CA ASP A 15 -11.04 23.18 -6.83
C ASP A 15 -12.19 22.39 -6.19
N ASN A 16 -13.37 23.02 -6.09
CA ASN A 16 -14.55 22.37 -5.50
C ASN A 16 -15.06 21.19 -6.33
N GLU A 17 -15.02 21.29 -7.65
CA GLU A 17 -15.40 20.19 -8.54
C GLU A 17 -14.40 19.05 -8.47
N TYR A 18 -13.10 19.35 -8.42
CA TYR A 18 -12.06 18.34 -8.27
C TYR A 18 -12.17 17.59 -6.94
N ILE A 19 -12.37 18.30 -5.80
CA ILE A 19 -12.58 17.68 -4.50
C ILE A 19 -13.81 16.77 -4.53
N ARG A 20 -14.92 17.27 -5.07
CA ARG A 20 -16.15 16.49 -5.18
C ARG A 20 -15.98 15.25 -6.08
N ARG A 21 -15.22 15.36 -7.17
CA ARG A 21 -14.90 14.24 -8.05
C ARG A 21 -14.05 13.18 -7.34
N LYS A 22 -13.07 13.59 -6.54
CA LYS A 22 -12.27 12.68 -5.70
C LYS A 22 -13.14 11.88 -4.72
N GLU A 23 -14.09 12.53 -4.07
CA GLU A 23 -15.01 11.90 -3.11
C GLU A 23 -16.00 10.91 -3.75
N LEU A 24 -16.41 11.18 -4.98
CA LEU A 24 -17.46 10.42 -5.66
C LEU A 24 -16.95 9.31 -6.58
N THR A 25 -15.67 9.31 -6.94
CA THR A 25 -15.12 8.29 -7.83
C THR A 25 -14.98 6.96 -7.10
N PRO A 26 -15.68 5.90 -7.54
CA PRO A 26 -15.55 4.58 -6.94
C PRO A 26 -14.18 3.98 -7.24
N MET A 27 -13.66 3.17 -6.30
CA MET A 27 -12.44 2.41 -6.49
C MET A 27 -12.76 0.93 -6.62
N ASP A 28 -12.59 0.38 -7.81
CA ASP A 28 -12.58 -1.07 -8.04
C ASP A 28 -11.13 -1.56 -8.11
N ASN A 29 -10.70 -2.30 -7.09
CA ASN A 29 -9.31 -2.69 -6.91
C ASN A 29 -9.03 -4.07 -7.50
N HIS A 30 -8.80 -4.13 -8.81
CA HIS A 30 -8.44 -5.37 -9.51
C HIS A 30 -7.07 -5.91 -9.07
N CYS A 31 -6.10 -5.03 -8.78
CA CYS A 31 -4.78 -5.45 -8.28
C CYS A 31 -4.89 -6.24 -6.98
N LYS A 32 -5.75 -5.81 -6.03
CA LYS A 32 -6.02 -6.56 -4.81
C LYS A 32 -6.59 -7.95 -5.10
N ASN A 33 -7.54 -8.03 -6.03
CA ASN A 33 -8.20 -9.28 -6.39
C ASN A 33 -7.18 -10.26 -7.01
N ILE A 34 -6.31 -9.80 -7.91
CA ILE A 34 -5.25 -10.61 -8.52
C ILE A 34 -4.35 -11.22 -7.44
N VAL A 35 -3.82 -10.39 -6.51
CA VAL A 35 -2.93 -10.88 -5.45
C VAL A 35 -3.64 -11.88 -4.53
N HIS A 36 -4.90 -11.62 -4.15
CA HIS A 36 -5.64 -12.52 -3.28
C HIS A 36 -5.95 -13.85 -3.94
N ILE A 37 -6.34 -13.86 -5.22
CA ILE A 37 -6.56 -15.09 -5.98
C ILE A 37 -5.26 -15.89 -6.05
N TYR A 38 -4.17 -15.25 -6.47
CA TYR A 38 -2.87 -15.88 -6.60
C TYR A 38 -2.36 -16.46 -5.27
N SER A 39 -2.42 -15.67 -4.20
CA SER A 39 -2.08 -16.10 -2.85
C SER A 39 -2.94 -17.29 -2.39
N SER A 40 -4.23 -17.29 -2.72
CA SER A 40 -5.14 -18.38 -2.36
C SER A 40 -4.79 -19.69 -3.05
N PHE A 41 -4.34 -19.63 -4.30
CA PHE A 41 -3.85 -20.83 -5.01
C PHE A 41 -2.53 -21.34 -4.43
N LEU A 42 -1.56 -20.46 -4.18
CA LEU A 42 -0.25 -20.84 -3.65
C LEU A 42 -0.35 -21.48 -2.26
N TRP A 43 -1.22 -20.96 -1.40
CA TRP A 43 -1.38 -21.40 -0.02
C TRP A 43 -2.55 -22.36 0.18
N ARG A 44 -3.11 -22.90 -0.91
CA ARG A 44 -4.20 -23.88 -0.86
C ARG A 44 -3.81 -25.14 -0.08
N ILE A 45 -2.56 -25.57 -0.26
CA ILE A 45 -1.98 -26.69 0.48
C ILE A 45 -0.87 -26.13 1.36
N PRO A 46 -0.91 -26.34 2.69
CA PRO A 46 0.15 -25.89 3.57
C PRO A 46 1.51 -26.45 3.14
N PRO A 47 2.58 -25.64 3.09
CA PRO A 47 3.90 -26.12 2.73
C PRO A 47 4.41 -27.12 3.79
N MET A 48 4.92 -28.26 3.34
CA MET A 48 5.61 -29.22 4.19
C MET A 48 7.03 -28.71 4.47
N ARG A 49 7.42 -28.81 5.74
CA ARG A 49 8.77 -28.39 6.20
C ARG A 49 9.37 -29.49 7.04
N GLU A 50 10.59 -29.82 6.72
CA GLU A 50 11.39 -30.77 7.50
C GLU A 50 12.37 -30.00 8.39
N TYR A 51 12.21 -30.11 9.70
CA TYR A 51 13.02 -29.39 10.67
C TYR A 51 14.19 -30.23 11.21
N GLY A 52 14.38 -31.45 10.69
CA GLY A 52 15.45 -32.34 11.11
C GLY A 52 15.50 -32.55 12.63
N SER A 53 16.68 -32.41 13.24
CA SER A 53 16.86 -32.57 14.69
C SER A 53 16.14 -31.50 15.53
N ALA A 54 15.76 -30.36 14.92
CA ALA A 54 15.03 -29.29 15.62
C ALA A 54 13.52 -29.53 15.74
N ALA A 55 12.98 -30.56 15.08
CA ALA A 55 11.55 -30.84 15.05
C ALA A 55 10.91 -30.96 16.44
N ASN A 56 11.65 -31.50 17.43
CA ASN A 56 11.19 -31.70 18.81
C ASN A 56 11.56 -30.53 19.74
N SER A 57 12.13 -29.44 19.21
CA SER A 57 12.49 -28.27 20.01
C SER A 57 11.24 -27.52 20.45
N THR A 58 11.05 -27.36 21.77
CA THR A 58 9.93 -26.59 22.33
C THR A 58 9.96 -25.13 21.83
N ALA A 59 11.17 -24.53 21.75
CA ALA A 59 11.33 -23.17 21.24
C ALA A 59 10.86 -23.02 19.79
N LEU A 60 11.20 -24.00 18.92
CA LEU A 60 10.74 -23.99 17.54
C LEU A 60 9.21 -24.18 17.45
N GLN A 61 8.65 -25.08 18.24
CA GLN A 61 7.20 -25.32 18.25
C GLN A 61 6.42 -24.08 18.73
N SER A 62 6.92 -23.38 19.75
CA SER A 62 6.35 -22.10 20.21
C SER A 62 6.44 -21.03 19.14
N PHE A 63 7.59 -20.89 18.47
CA PHE A 63 7.78 -19.95 17.35
C PHE A 63 6.83 -20.26 16.18
N LEU A 64 6.64 -21.53 15.81
CA LEU A 64 5.75 -21.90 14.72
C LEU A 64 4.26 -21.61 14.98
N LYS A 65 3.86 -21.62 16.27
CA LYS A 65 2.49 -21.29 16.68
C LYS A 65 2.23 -19.79 16.70
N ASP A 66 3.23 -19.02 17.12
CA ASP A 66 3.16 -17.58 17.25
C ASP A 66 4.55 -17.01 16.97
N CYS A 67 4.78 -16.65 15.70
CA CYS A 67 6.11 -16.25 15.25
C CYS A 67 6.38 -14.75 15.36
N ASP A 68 5.34 -13.92 15.58
CA ASP A 68 5.43 -12.47 15.62
C ASP A 68 5.04 -11.85 16.97
N LEU A 69 4.84 -12.69 18.00
CA LEU A 69 4.33 -12.30 19.32
C LEU A 69 2.93 -11.67 19.32
N ALA A 70 2.19 -11.78 18.20
CA ALA A 70 0.82 -11.29 18.05
C ALA A 70 -0.19 -12.45 17.87
N GLY A 71 0.23 -13.68 18.06
CA GLY A 71 -0.60 -14.88 17.97
C GLY A 71 -0.68 -15.48 16.55
N ARG A 72 0.11 -14.99 15.58
CA ARG A 72 0.09 -15.54 14.22
C ARG A 72 1.01 -16.74 14.06
N GLY A 73 0.45 -17.83 13.53
CA GLY A 73 1.25 -19.00 13.14
C GLY A 73 2.12 -18.69 11.92
N PHE A 74 3.27 -19.37 11.84
CA PHE A 74 4.29 -19.12 10.84
C PHE A 74 3.78 -19.26 9.38
N ASN A 75 2.84 -20.17 9.09
CA ASN A 75 2.26 -20.28 7.75
C ASN A 75 1.44 -19.05 7.36
N SER A 76 0.63 -18.52 8.29
CA SER A 76 -0.16 -17.32 8.07
C SER A 76 0.73 -16.11 7.87
N PHE A 77 1.78 -15.98 8.66
CA PHE A 77 2.79 -14.94 8.55
C PHE A 77 3.50 -14.98 7.18
N MET A 78 3.96 -16.16 6.74
CA MET A 78 4.62 -16.32 5.45
C MET A 78 3.70 -16.04 4.26
N ARG A 79 2.39 -16.38 4.40
CA ARG A 79 1.39 -15.99 3.40
C ARG A 79 1.27 -14.46 3.29
N GLU A 80 1.24 -13.77 4.40
CA GLU A 80 1.21 -12.31 4.41
C GLU A 80 2.49 -11.71 3.82
N ALA A 81 3.66 -12.25 4.17
CA ALA A 81 4.93 -11.85 3.57
C ALA A 81 4.93 -12.02 2.04
N GLN A 82 4.36 -13.11 1.53
CA GLN A 82 4.20 -13.33 0.09
C GLN A 82 3.27 -12.29 -0.55
N VAL A 83 2.13 -11.97 0.09
CA VAL A 83 1.20 -10.94 -0.41
C VAL A 83 1.90 -9.59 -0.51
N TRP A 84 2.59 -9.15 0.54
CA TRP A 84 3.32 -7.89 0.53
C TRP A 84 4.51 -7.89 -0.45
N SER A 85 5.19 -9.04 -0.59
CA SER A 85 6.24 -9.19 -1.59
C SER A 85 5.68 -9.02 -3.01
N SER A 86 4.53 -9.61 -3.33
CA SER A 86 3.87 -9.44 -4.64
C SER A 86 3.48 -7.98 -4.91
N VAL A 87 3.01 -7.25 -3.87
CA VAL A 87 2.62 -5.83 -3.98
C VAL A 87 3.83 -4.92 -4.16
N TYR A 88 4.80 -4.99 -3.25
CA TYR A 88 5.96 -4.09 -3.23
C TYR A 88 7.13 -4.56 -4.11
N GLY A 89 7.05 -5.79 -4.64
CA GLY A 89 8.15 -6.43 -5.36
C GLY A 89 9.11 -7.19 -4.44
N HIS A 90 9.20 -6.82 -3.18
CA HIS A 90 9.96 -7.53 -2.15
C HIS A 90 9.56 -7.10 -0.75
N VAL A 91 9.92 -7.93 0.21
CA VAL A 91 9.92 -7.60 1.63
C VAL A 91 11.20 -8.13 2.27
N TRP A 92 11.50 -7.60 3.45
CA TRP A 92 12.55 -8.13 4.30
C TRP A 92 11.92 -8.78 5.53
N LEU A 93 12.36 -9.99 5.83
CA LEU A 93 12.00 -10.67 7.07
C LEU A 93 13.18 -10.53 8.02
N MET A 94 12.93 -10.01 9.21
CA MET A 94 13.96 -9.84 10.22
C MET A 94 13.58 -10.58 11.48
N VAL A 95 14.50 -11.40 11.97
CA VAL A 95 14.36 -12.11 13.23
C VAL A 95 15.02 -11.28 14.31
N ASP A 96 14.28 -10.99 15.36
CA ASP A 96 14.77 -10.24 16.52
C ASP A 96 14.37 -10.95 17.83
N LYS A 97 14.88 -10.50 18.95
CA LYS A 97 14.53 -11.01 20.26
C LYS A 97 14.41 -9.81 21.22
N PRO A 98 13.33 -9.73 22.04
CA PRO A 98 13.23 -8.69 23.04
C PRO A 98 14.41 -8.72 24.02
N LYS A 99 14.83 -7.55 24.47
CA LYS A 99 15.85 -7.44 25.51
C LYS A 99 15.40 -8.18 26.77
N SER A 100 16.30 -8.94 27.35
CA SER A 100 16.04 -9.72 28.55
C SER A 100 16.98 -9.31 29.67
N ASN A 101 16.40 -9.05 30.84
CA ASN A 101 17.15 -8.91 32.10
C ASN A 101 17.17 -10.22 32.90
N ALA A 102 16.67 -11.31 32.32
CA ALA A 102 16.66 -12.62 32.97
C ALA A 102 18.09 -13.18 33.08
N GLY A 103 18.41 -13.68 34.24
CA GLY A 103 19.71 -14.29 34.50
C GLY A 103 19.87 -15.70 33.96
N THR A 104 18.76 -16.36 33.62
CA THR A 104 18.74 -17.75 33.15
C THR A 104 17.76 -17.95 32.00
N LYS A 105 18.02 -18.96 31.16
CA LYS A 105 17.12 -19.34 30.06
C LYS A 105 15.73 -19.81 30.59
N ALA A 106 15.66 -20.37 31.77
CA ALA A 106 14.40 -20.77 32.38
C ALA A 106 13.55 -19.56 32.77
N GLU A 107 14.14 -18.48 33.26
CA GLU A 107 13.47 -17.21 33.53
C GLU A 107 12.97 -16.54 32.22
N GLU A 108 13.79 -16.54 31.17
CA GLU A 108 13.35 -16.06 29.85
C GLU A 108 12.11 -16.82 29.35
N MET A 109 12.12 -18.14 29.47
CA MET A 109 10.98 -18.96 29.08
C MET A 109 9.74 -18.70 29.95
N ALA A 110 9.91 -18.45 31.24
CA ALA A 110 8.80 -18.11 32.15
C ALA A 110 8.19 -16.74 31.82
N GLN A 111 8.98 -15.81 31.29
CA GLN A 111 8.55 -14.48 30.82
C GLN A 111 8.13 -14.46 29.36
N ASP A 112 8.10 -15.61 28.67
CA ASP A 112 7.84 -15.74 27.23
C ASP A 112 8.75 -14.86 26.35
N ILE A 113 9.98 -14.61 26.79
CA ILE A 113 10.99 -13.87 26.03
C ILE A 113 11.61 -14.82 25.00
N ARG A 114 11.24 -14.66 23.76
CA ARG A 114 11.63 -15.56 22.66
C ARG A 114 11.86 -14.80 21.35
N PRO A 115 12.61 -15.37 20.42
CA PRO A 115 12.75 -14.78 19.10
C PRO A 115 11.41 -14.65 18.39
N TYR A 116 11.26 -13.58 17.65
CA TYR A 116 10.13 -13.28 16.79
C TYR A 116 10.60 -12.81 15.42
N VAL A 117 9.69 -12.75 14.46
CA VAL A 117 9.98 -12.29 13.09
C VAL A 117 9.03 -11.16 12.71
N ASN A 118 9.59 -10.14 12.06
CA ASN A 118 8.87 -9.01 11.50
C ASN A 118 8.99 -8.95 9.99
N ILE A 119 7.97 -8.40 9.32
CA ILE A 119 7.99 -8.05 7.91
C ILE A 119 8.30 -6.56 7.82
N TYR A 120 9.32 -6.22 7.05
CA TYR A 120 9.63 -4.84 6.69
C TYR A 120 9.42 -4.65 5.19
N THR A 121 8.58 -3.67 4.85
CA THR A 121 8.34 -3.26 3.47
C THR A 121 9.46 -2.34 2.98
N PRO A 122 9.60 -2.12 1.66
CA PRO A 122 10.59 -1.17 1.13
C PRO A 122 10.49 0.25 1.69
N GLU A 123 9.32 0.65 2.18
CA GLU A 123 9.11 1.96 2.81
C GLU A 123 9.84 2.09 4.16
N ASN A 124 10.08 0.95 4.82
CA ASN A 124 10.74 0.91 6.12
C ASN A 124 12.23 0.57 6.04
N VAL A 125 12.68 -0.08 4.95
CA VAL A 125 14.10 -0.40 4.74
C VAL A 125 14.69 0.64 3.81
N LEU A 126 15.46 1.58 4.39
CA LEU A 126 15.93 2.75 3.66
C LEU A 126 17.26 2.53 2.95
N ASP A 127 18.11 1.70 3.54
CA ASP A 127 19.43 1.42 2.96
C ASP A 127 19.90 0.02 3.35
N TRP A 128 20.70 -0.59 2.48
CA TRP A 128 21.36 -1.89 2.71
C TRP A 128 22.63 -2.00 1.90
N LYS A 129 23.60 -2.69 2.46
CA LYS A 129 24.91 -2.89 1.81
C LYS A 129 25.32 -4.35 1.82
N TYR A 130 25.71 -4.83 0.66
CA TYR A 130 26.27 -6.16 0.50
C TYR A 130 27.77 -6.09 0.23
N GLU A 131 28.51 -6.98 0.84
CA GLU A 131 29.92 -7.20 0.55
C GLU A 131 30.15 -8.62 0.01
N ARG A 132 31.15 -8.77 -0.86
CA ARG A 132 31.52 -10.06 -1.41
C ARG A 132 32.55 -10.72 -0.50
N THR A 133 32.21 -11.88 0.05
CA THR A 133 33.12 -12.66 0.87
C THR A 133 34.24 -13.29 0.04
N ALA A 134 35.30 -13.76 0.69
CA ALA A 134 36.41 -14.48 0.03
C ALA A 134 35.93 -15.74 -0.73
N SER A 135 34.81 -16.35 -0.31
CA SER A 135 34.21 -17.48 -1.02
C SER A 135 33.34 -17.06 -2.23
N GLY A 136 33.30 -15.76 -2.55
CA GLY A 136 32.49 -15.20 -3.64
C GLY A 136 31.02 -15.00 -3.35
N ARG A 137 30.55 -15.38 -2.17
CA ARG A 137 29.16 -15.15 -1.74
C ARG A 137 28.95 -13.71 -1.31
N PHE A 138 27.73 -13.20 -1.51
CA PHE A 138 27.37 -11.89 -0.98
C PHE A 138 26.78 -12.02 0.42
N LYS A 139 27.26 -11.17 1.31
CA LYS A 139 26.81 -11.06 2.70
C LYS A 139 26.25 -9.67 2.94
N LEU A 140 25.12 -9.57 3.61
CA LEU A 140 24.56 -8.30 4.07
C LEU A 140 25.39 -7.80 5.24
N ILE A 141 26.01 -6.62 5.12
CA ILE A 141 26.91 -6.06 6.13
C ILE A 141 26.35 -4.82 6.82
N GLU A 142 25.37 -4.16 6.21
CA GLU A 142 24.72 -2.99 6.76
C GLU A 142 23.25 -2.96 6.33
N MET A 143 22.36 -2.54 7.24
CA MET A 143 20.96 -2.34 6.96
C MET A 143 20.41 -1.21 7.84
N VAL A 144 19.64 -0.30 7.25
CA VAL A 144 19.00 0.81 7.95
C VAL A 144 17.50 0.68 7.82
N ILE A 145 16.83 0.64 8.97
CA ILE A 145 15.38 0.44 9.06
C ILE A 145 14.76 1.64 9.76
N LYS A 146 13.67 2.18 9.20
CA LYS A 146 12.80 3.16 9.85
C LYS A 146 11.83 2.40 10.77
N GLU A 147 11.92 2.62 12.07
CA GLU A 147 11.10 1.87 13.06
C GLU A 147 9.84 2.62 13.45
N GLN A 148 9.97 3.89 13.79
CA GLN A 148 8.87 4.67 14.33
C GLN A 148 8.93 6.12 13.86
N VAL A 149 7.74 6.69 13.69
CA VAL A 149 7.55 8.12 13.47
C VAL A 149 6.61 8.63 14.55
N ILE A 150 7.04 9.67 15.26
CA ILE A 150 6.23 10.34 16.28
C ILE A 150 6.06 11.79 15.83
N ILE A 151 4.81 12.23 15.71
CA ILE A 151 4.50 13.63 15.45
C ILE A 151 4.22 14.29 16.80
N LYS A 152 5.03 15.28 17.18
CA LYS A 152 4.87 16.01 18.42
C LYS A 152 5.15 17.51 18.15
N ASP A 153 4.21 18.37 18.57
CA ASP A 153 4.34 19.82 18.46
C ASP A 153 4.74 20.32 17.06
N ASP A 154 4.08 19.75 16.01
CA ASP A 154 4.37 19.98 14.58
C ASP A 154 5.75 19.51 14.08
N SER A 155 6.56 18.85 14.94
CA SER A 155 7.83 18.26 14.55
C SER A 155 7.70 16.75 14.34
N GLU A 156 8.30 16.25 13.26
CA GLU A 156 8.38 14.82 12.98
C GLU A 156 9.64 14.22 13.61
N ILE A 157 9.46 13.31 14.56
CA ILE A 157 10.55 12.57 15.20
C ILE A 157 10.60 11.17 14.58
N CYS A 158 11.67 10.88 13.87
CA CYS A 158 11.90 9.57 13.27
C CYS A 158 12.96 8.78 14.03
N PHE A 159 12.69 7.48 14.22
CA PHE A 159 13.66 6.55 14.77
C PHE A 159 14.16 5.60 13.68
N TYR A 160 15.48 5.49 13.57
CA TYR A 160 16.15 4.64 12.61
C TYR A 160 17.07 3.67 13.32
N ARG A 161 16.91 2.38 13.04
CA ARG A 161 17.81 1.34 13.53
C ARG A 161 18.78 0.92 12.44
N LYS A 162 20.06 1.11 12.73
CA LYS A 162 21.14 0.67 11.86
C LYS A 162 21.73 -0.62 12.40
N TRP A 163 21.67 -1.65 11.58
CA TRP A 163 22.28 -2.95 11.85
C TRP A 163 23.60 -3.08 11.09
N THR A 164 24.63 -3.53 11.77
CA THR A 164 25.89 -3.98 11.21
C THR A 164 26.21 -5.39 11.71
N GLU A 165 27.31 -5.97 11.25
CA GLU A 165 27.76 -7.26 11.77
C GLU A 165 28.12 -7.20 13.25
N ASP A 166 28.70 -6.09 13.68
CA ASP A 166 29.27 -5.92 15.01
C ASP A 166 28.32 -5.20 15.98
N GLN A 167 27.49 -4.29 15.47
CA GLN A 167 26.70 -3.38 16.29
C GLN A 167 25.28 -3.17 15.79
N VAL A 168 24.39 -2.85 16.72
CA VAL A 168 23.02 -2.37 16.47
C VAL A 168 22.89 -0.98 17.11
N MET A 169 22.59 0.02 16.29
CA MET A 169 22.53 1.42 16.70
C MET A 169 21.13 1.98 16.46
N LEU A 170 20.61 2.71 17.43
CA LEU A 170 19.34 3.44 17.31
C LEU A 170 19.61 4.94 17.20
N TYR A 171 19.16 5.53 16.11
CA TYR A 171 19.24 6.97 15.87
C TYR A 171 17.86 7.59 15.97
N LYS A 172 17.82 8.78 16.55
CA LYS A 172 16.66 9.66 16.56
C LYS A 172 16.97 10.83 15.63
N VAL A 173 16.05 11.15 14.74
CA VAL A 173 16.17 12.26 13.80
C VAL A 173 15.02 13.23 14.03
N ILE A 174 15.35 14.52 14.22
CA ILE A 174 14.41 15.63 14.37
C ILE A 174 14.87 16.72 13.41
N ASP A 175 13.99 17.15 12.51
CA ASP A 175 14.24 18.25 11.55
C ASP A 175 15.56 18.12 10.76
N GLY A 176 16.01 16.87 10.53
CA GLY A 176 17.23 16.57 9.79
C GLY A 176 18.48 16.35 10.67
N ASP A 177 18.44 16.71 11.93
CA ASP A 177 19.53 16.47 12.88
C ASP A 177 19.42 15.05 13.47
N SER A 178 20.51 14.27 13.42
CA SER A 178 20.57 12.91 13.91
C SER A 178 21.33 12.80 15.23
N GLU A 179 20.73 12.10 16.21
CA GLU A 179 21.31 11.81 17.52
C GLU A 179 21.38 10.30 17.70
N LEU A 180 22.54 9.78 18.15
CA LEU A 180 22.66 8.37 18.55
C LEU A 180 22.04 8.19 19.95
N VAL A 181 20.93 7.45 20.02
CA VAL A 181 20.21 7.19 21.28
C VAL A 181 20.76 5.96 22.00
N GLU A 182 21.08 4.92 21.25
CA GLU A 182 21.50 3.63 21.78
C GLU A 182 22.48 2.94 20.84
N SER A 183 23.45 2.23 21.39
CA SER A 183 24.36 1.36 20.65
C SER A 183 24.64 0.10 21.47
N GLU A 184 24.51 -1.07 20.82
CA GLU A 184 24.71 -2.38 21.41
C GLU A 184 25.55 -3.26 20.48
N ASP A 185 26.28 -4.21 21.05
CA ASP A 185 27.01 -5.20 20.30
C ASP A 185 26.06 -6.21 19.66
N ASN A 186 26.26 -6.54 18.41
CA ASN A 186 25.51 -7.58 17.72
C ASN A 186 26.10 -8.97 18.02
N ALA A 187 25.61 -9.61 19.07
CA ALA A 187 26.07 -10.92 19.49
C ALA A 187 25.92 -12.04 18.44
N LEU A 188 25.12 -11.82 17.37
CA LEU A 188 24.95 -12.79 16.29
C LEU A 188 26.08 -12.76 15.27
N GLY A 189 26.90 -11.69 15.22
CA GLY A 189 27.92 -11.48 14.20
C GLY A 189 27.41 -11.50 12.75
N LYS A 190 26.12 -11.24 12.59
CA LYS A 190 25.44 -11.14 11.27
C LYS A 190 24.12 -10.40 11.44
N ILE A 191 23.65 -9.81 10.35
CA ILE A 191 22.32 -9.19 10.30
C ILE A 191 21.29 -10.30 10.11
N PRO A 192 20.32 -10.49 11.05
CA PRO A 192 19.35 -11.55 10.99
C PRO A 192 18.18 -11.24 10.05
N ALA A 193 18.48 -10.73 8.86
CA ALA A 193 17.52 -10.33 7.84
C ALA A 193 17.58 -11.24 6.63
N VAL A 194 16.40 -11.55 6.06
CA VAL A 194 16.24 -12.35 4.85
C VAL A 194 15.47 -11.53 3.82
N PHE A 195 16.05 -11.39 2.65
CA PHE A 195 15.41 -10.75 1.50
C PHE A 195 14.46 -11.72 0.81
N VAL A 196 13.20 -11.33 0.63
CA VAL A 196 12.15 -12.12 0.00
C VAL A 196 11.58 -11.34 -1.19
N PRO A 197 12.11 -11.52 -2.40
CA PRO A 197 11.57 -10.90 -3.61
C PRO A 197 10.36 -11.67 -4.14
N ALA A 198 9.41 -10.97 -4.78
CA ALA A 198 8.41 -11.57 -5.64
C ALA A 198 9.07 -12.08 -6.92
N GLN A 199 9.80 -11.18 -7.59
CA GLN A 199 10.64 -11.50 -8.73
C GLN A 199 12.04 -10.92 -8.51
N HIS A 200 13.05 -11.67 -8.93
CA HIS A 200 14.43 -11.18 -8.87
C HIS A 200 14.68 -10.07 -9.90
N SER A 201 15.27 -8.98 -9.46
CA SER A 201 15.78 -7.95 -10.35
C SER A 201 17.31 -8.06 -10.51
N MET A 202 17.88 -7.27 -11.42
CA MET A 202 19.34 -7.21 -11.58
C MET A 202 20.04 -6.55 -10.37
N THR A 203 19.30 -5.71 -9.64
CA THR A 203 19.82 -5.01 -8.46
C THR A 203 19.59 -5.85 -7.22
N ARG A 204 20.65 -6.12 -6.48
CA ARG A 204 20.57 -6.90 -5.24
C ARG A 204 19.85 -6.12 -4.15
N GLY A 205 18.93 -6.79 -3.46
CA GLY A 205 18.08 -6.17 -2.43
C GLY A 205 16.87 -5.42 -2.99
N ILE A 206 16.64 -5.46 -4.31
CA ILE A 206 15.45 -4.95 -4.96
C ILE A 206 14.78 -6.11 -5.71
N GLY A 207 13.49 -6.25 -5.54
CA GLY A 207 12.64 -7.16 -6.29
C GLY A 207 11.69 -6.38 -7.21
N ALA A 208 11.13 -7.05 -8.21
CA ALA A 208 10.09 -6.50 -9.06
C ALA A 208 8.71 -6.98 -8.59
N SER A 209 7.73 -6.07 -8.58
CA SER A 209 6.36 -6.37 -8.22
C SER A 209 5.68 -7.21 -9.29
N ASP A 210 4.87 -8.19 -8.86
CA ASP A 210 4.00 -8.96 -9.76
C ASP A 210 2.89 -8.10 -10.38
N LEU A 211 2.64 -6.91 -9.79
CA LEU A 211 1.61 -5.98 -10.21
C LEU A 211 2.14 -4.82 -11.06
N SER A 212 3.42 -4.79 -11.42
CA SER A 212 4.03 -3.66 -12.12
C SER A 212 3.24 -3.21 -13.35
N ASP A 213 2.83 -4.14 -14.19
CA ASP A 213 2.06 -3.86 -15.41
C ASP A 213 0.58 -3.59 -15.11
N ALA A 214 -0.02 -4.40 -14.21
CA ALA A 214 -1.42 -4.25 -13.81
C ALA A 214 -1.70 -2.91 -13.12
N ALA A 215 -0.73 -2.32 -12.43
CA ALA A 215 -0.89 -1.05 -11.73
C ALA A 215 -1.18 0.13 -12.68
N PHE A 216 -0.58 0.14 -13.88
CA PHE A 216 -0.86 1.16 -14.90
C PHE A 216 -2.28 1.02 -15.47
N MET A 217 -2.72 -0.22 -15.70
CA MET A 217 -4.09 -0.47 -16.15
C MET A 217 -5.10 -0.11 -15.06
N GLN A 218 -4.81 -0.43 -13.83
CA GLN A 218 -5.63 -0.03 -12.67
C GLN A 218 -5.80 1.49 -12.59
N LYS A 219 -4.73 2.25 -12.82
CA LYS A 219 -4.81 3.72 -12.85
C LYS A 219 -5.69 4.20 -14.00
N ALA A 220 -5.58 3.61 -15.19
CA ALA A 220 -6.42 3.97 -16.33
C ALA A 220 -7.90 3.68 -16.05
N ILE A 221 -8.24 2.49 -15.52
CA ILE A 221 -9.59 2.12 -15.11
C ILE A 221 -10.16 3.12 -14.08
N TYR A 222 -9.36 3.52 -13.10
CA TYR A 222 -9.80 4.49 -12.10
C TYR A 222 -10.13 5.87 -12.69
N GLN A 223 -9.34 6.35 -13.67
CA GLN A 223 -9.65 7.58 -14.40
C GLN A 223 -10.97 7.45 -15.17
N GLU A 224 -11.17 6.33 -15.87
CA GLU A 224 -12.38 6.10 -16.67
C GLU A 224 -13.63 5.92 -15.81
N LEU A 225 -13.53 5.29 -14.64
CA LEU A 225 -14.62 5.24 -13.66
C LEU A 225 -15.03 6.65 -13.22
N SER A 226 -14.06 7.54 -13.00
CA SER A 226 -14.33 8.94 -12.70
C SER A 226 -15.07 9.65 -13.84
N GLU A 227 -14.71 9.37 -15.10
CA GLU A 227 -15.39 9.90 -16.29
C GLU A 227 -16.85 9.43 -16.38
N ILE A 228 -17.10 8.13 -16.14
CA ILE A 228 -18.45 7.57 -16.12
C ILE A 228 -19.31 8.28 -15.07
N GLU A 229 -18.82 8.44 -13.86
CA GLU A 229 -19.56 9.13 -12.79
C GLU A 229 -19.88 10.58 -13.15
N GLN A 230 -18.96 11.27 -13.79
CA GLN A 230 -19.19 12.61 -14.33
C GLN A 230 -20.28 12.63 -15.40
N LEU A 231 -20.20 11.73 -16.40
CA LEU A 231 -21.17 11.63 -17.47
C LEU A 231 -22.56 11.28 -16.96
N ILE A 232 -22.68 10.35 -16.01
CA ILE A 232 -23.95 9.99 -15.37
C ILE A 232 -24.55 11.22 -14.70
N ARG A 233 -23.74 11.99 -13.97
CA ARG A 233 -24.21 13.18 -13.27
C ARG A 233 -24.72 14.25 -14.22
N ILE A 234 -23.95 14.57 -15.26
CA ILE A 234 -24.30 15.59 -16.25
C ILE A 234 -25.54 15.15 -17.05
N SER A 235 -25.65 13.84 -17.36
CA SER A 235 -26.79 13.30 -18.08
C SER A 235 -28.07 13.30 -17.23
N ASN A 236 -27.96 13.02 -15.95
CA ASN A 236 -29.12 13.00 -15.05
C ASN A 236 -29.52 14.40 -14.55
N HIS A 237 -28.63 15.37 -14.63
CA HIS A 237 -28.87 16.75 -14.22
C HIS A 237 -28.53 17.72 -15.37
N PRO A 238 -29.39 17.78 -16.40
CA PRO A 238 -29.17 18.63 -17.56
C PRO A 238 -29.08 20.10 -17.15
N THR A 239 -28.18 20.84 -17.82
CA THR A 239 -28.00 22.26 -17.55
C THR A 239 -29.14 23.06 -18.19
N LEU A 240 -29.88 23.82 -17.37
CA LEU A 240 -30.89 24.76 -17.87
C LEU A 240 -30.21 26.04 -18.37
N VAL A 241 -30.45 26.37 -19.61
CA VAL A 241 -30.07 27.64 -20.22
C VAL A 241 -31.29 28.55 -20.32
N LYS A 242 -31.21 29.74 -19.71
CA LYS A 242 -32.29 30.72 -19.69
C LYS A 242 -31.73 32.14 -19.89
N SER A 243 -32.58 33.05 -20.44
CA SER A 243 -32.23 34.46 -20.46
C SER A 243 -32.22 35.07 -19.07
N HIS A 244 -31.48 36.16 -18.87
CA HIS A 244 -31.29 36.78 -17.52
C HIS A 244 -32.62 37.22 -16.86
N GLY A 245 -33.61 37.64 -17.64
CA GLY A 245 -34.91 38.11 -17.14
C GLY A 245 -35.98 37.02 -16.97
N THR A 246 -35.67 35.75 -17.26
CA THR A 246 -36.65 34.67 -17.15
C THR A 246 -36.60 34.01 -15.78
N ASP A 247 -37.71 34.00 -15.06
CA ASP A 247 -37.85 33.23 -13.80
C ASP A 247 -38.17 31.77 -14.13
N ALA A 248 -37.15 30.93 -14.18
CA ALA A 248 -37.28 29.51 -14.48
C ALA A 248 -36.36 28.71 -13.55
N SER A 249 -36.88 27.63 -12.98
CA SER A 249 -36.14 26.65 -12.18
C SER A 249 -36.12 25.28 -12.89
N ALA A 250 -35.03 24.55 -12.73
CA ALA A 250 -34.96 23.18 -13.19
C ALA A 250 -35.22 22.22 -12.01
N GLY A 251 -36.20 21.33 -12.14
CA GLY A 251 -36.53 20.32 -11.17
C GLY A 251 -37.68 19.42 -11.68
N ALA A 252 -37.78 18.21 -11.13
CA ALA A 252 -38.87 17.32 -11.48
C ALA A 252 -40.21 17.97 -11.07
N GLY A 253 -41.09 18.16 -12.05
CA GLY A 253 -42.41 18.79 -11.84
C GLY A 253 -42.40 20.33 -11.77
N SER A 254 -41.25 21.00 -12.05
CA SER A 254 -41.22 22.45 -12.16
C SER A 254 -41.94 22.91 -13.44
N VAL A 255 -42.77 23.96 -13.28
CA VAL A 255 -43.48 24.60 -14.38
C VAL A 255 -42.79 25.93 -14.69
N ILE A 256 -42.43 26.14 -15.95
CA ILE A 256 -41.86 27.40 -16.44
C ILE A 256 -42.99 28.19 -17.12
N ASN A 257 -43.44 29.27 -16.46
CA ASN A 257 -44.41 30.19 -17.01
C ASN A 257 -43.67 31.20 -17.91
N MET A 258 -44.10 31.33 -19.15
CA MET A 258 -43.47 32.23 -20.12
C MET A 258 -44.55 33.15 -20.69
N PRO A 259 -44.20 34.42 -20.99
CA PRO A 259 -45.07 35.33 -21.72
C PRO A 259 -45.45 34.75 -23.12
N ASP A 260 -46.67 34.96 -23.54
CA ASP A 260 -47.13 34.46 -24.83
C ASP A 260 -46.37 35.04 -26.03
N ASP A 261 -45.80 36.25 -25.88
CA ASP A 261 -45.08 37.01 -26.94
C ASP A 261 -43.57 36.82 -26.87
N ILE A 262 -43.03 35.82 -26.18
CA ILE A 262 -41.57 35.63 -26.05
C ILE A 262 -40.98 35.18 -27.40
N ASP A 263 -39.86 35.82 -27.81
CA ASP A 263 -39.09 35.39 -28.95
C ASP A 263 -38.65 33.92 -28.79
N PRO A 264 -38.87 33.06 -29.78
CA PRO A 264 -38.47 31.66 -29.75
C PRO A 264 -36.99 31.43 -29.37
N SER A 265 -36.11 32.35 -29.70
CA SER A 265 -34.66 32.29 -29.37
C SER A 265 -34.38 32.50 -27.88
N LEU A 266 -35.33 33.10 -27.12
CA LEU A 266 -35.19 33.38 -25.68
C LEU A 266 -35.85 32.29 -24.82
N LYS A 267 -36.47 31.29 -25.41
CA LYS A 267 -37.06 30.17 -24.68
C LYS A 267 -36.00 29.40 -23.93
N PRO A 268 -36.20 29.06 -22.64
CA PRO A 268 -35.32 28.19 -21.90
C PRO A 268 -35.20 26.83 -22.56
N TYR A 269 -34.00 26.30 -22.60
CA TYR A 269 -33.72 24.95 -23.11
C TYR A 269 -32.71 24.26 -22.20
N GLN A 270 -32.68 22.94 -22.29
CA GLN A 270 -31.73 22.13 -21.55
C GLN A 270 -30.62 21.65 -22.47
N ILE A 271 -29.38 21.73 -21.98
CA ILE A 271 -28.22 21.11 -22.61
C ILE A 271 -27.97 19.82 -21.89
N GLN A 272 -28.01 18.71 -22.62
CA GLN A 272 -27.74 17.39 -22.10
C GLN A 272 -26.80 16.65 -23.06
N PRO A 273 -25.70 16.07 -22.58
CA PRO A 273 -24.87 15.18 -23.35
C PRO A 273 -25.67 13.97 -23.85
N SER A 274 -25.40 13.49 -25.06
CA SER A 274 -25.97 12.23 -25.54
C SER A 274 -25.38 11.06 -24.70
N GLY A 275 -26.21 10.10 -24.26
CA GLY A 275 -25.78 8.93 -23.51
C GLY A 275 -24.85 7.96 -24.27
N GLN A 276 -24.61 8.18 -25.58
CA GLN A 276 -23.74 7.35 -26.40
C GLN A 276 -22.29 7.28 -25.91
N ASN A 277 -21.79 8.32 -25.22
CA ASN A 277 -20.44 8.35 -24.69
C ASN A 277 -20.27 7.39 -23.49
N LEU A 278 -21.33 7.10 -22.74
CA LEU A 278 -21.29 6.16 -21.59
C LEU A 278 -20.93 4.74 -22.04
N ASP A 279 -21.54 4.26 -23.11
CA ASP A 279 -21.26 2.92 -23.62
C ASP A 279 -19.83 2.79 -24.15
N SER A 280 -19.29 3.85 -24.77
CA SER A 280 -17.91 3.88 -25.23
C SER A 280 -16.91 3.76 -24.07
N VAL A 281 -17.10 4.53 -23.01
CA VAL A 281 -16.21 4.48 -21.84
C VAL A 281 -16.36 3.16 -21.11
N ARG A 282 -17.57 2.64 -20.96
CA ARG A 282 -17.83 1.34 -20.35
C ARG A 282 -17.14 0.20 -21.10
N ASN A 283 -17.21 0.21 -22.43
CA ASN A 283 -16.52 -0.79 -23.25
C ASN A 283 -15.01 -0.70 -23.09
N ALA A 284 -14.45 0.52 -23.06
CA ALA A 284 -13.02 0.73 -22.82
C ALA A 284 -12.53 0.19 -21.45
N ILE A 285 -13.37 0.28 -20.42
CA ILE A 285 -13.08 -0.33 -19.11
C ILE A 285 -13.13 -1.85 -19.23
N THR A 286 -14.17 -2.41 -19.85
CA THR A 286 -14.31 -3.86 -20.02
C THR A 286 -13.10 -4.44 -20.74
N ASP A 287 -12.67 -3.83 -21.83
CA ASP A 287 -11.50 -4.25 -22.62
C ASP A 287 -10.18 -4.22 -21.82
N LYS A 288 -10.10 -3.41 -20.75
CA LYS A 288 -8.93 -3.34 -19.87
C LYS A 288 -8.96 -4.33 -18.70
N VAL A 289 -10.16 -4.79 -18.35
CA VAL A 289 -10.36 -5.77 -17.25
C VAL A 289 -10.21 -7.19 -17.76
N GLU A 290 -10.59 -7.48 -19.01
CA GLU A 290 -10.41 -8.77 -19.68
C GLU A 290 -8.93 -9.00 -20.07
#